data_8f4b2d6ce6fae62d4c4cbcbf7ba4a1cf
#
_entry.id   8f4b2d6ce6fae62d4c4cbcbf7ba4a1cf
#
_cell.length_a   1.000
_cell.length_b   1.000
_cell.length_c   1.000
_cell.angle_alpha   90.00
_cell.angle_beta   90.00
_cell.angle_gamma   90.00
#
_symmetry.space_group_name_H-M   'P 1'
#
loop_
_entity.id
_entity.type
_entity.pdbx_description
1 polymer ?
#
loop_
_entity_poly.entity_id
_entity_poly.type
_entity_poly.pdbx_seq_one_letter_code
_entity_poly.pdbx_strand_id
1 'polypeptide(L)'
;MVRSFVRHRVRDYDAWRQVYDGFADVQREHGVRAEAVFRMVDDPNDVLVTHDFDDAGSAQAFFGMAELKDAMMRAGVEGEPTVWLAERS
;
A
#
# COMPACT_ATOMS: atom_id res chain seq x y z
N MET A 1 17.93 0.41 -0.39
CA MET A 1 16.53 0.41 -0.83
C MET A 1 15.68 -0.26 0.25
N VAL A 2 14.58 0.35 0.60
CA VAL A 2 13.65 -0.16 1.60
C VAL A 2 12.37 -0.58 0.89
N ARG A 3 11.84 -1.75 1.23
CA ARG A 3 10.56 -2.23 0.71
C ARG A 3 9.56 -2.30 1.84
N SER A 4 8.38 -1.76 1.62
CA SER A 4 7.24 -1.96 2.51
C SER A 4 6.41 -3.14 2.02
N PHE A 5 5.85 -3.87 2.97
CA PHE A 5 4.89 -4.95 2.72
C PHE A 5 3.65 -4.57 3.51
N VAL A 6 2.54 -4.39 2.81
CA VAL A 6 1.27 -4.02 3.43
C VAL A 6 0.25 -5.10 3.15
N ARG A 7 -0.28 -5.72 4.18
CA ARG A 7 -1.34 -6.73 4.05
C ARG A 7 -2.61 -6.20 4.70
N HIS A 8 -3.71 -6.26 3.95
CA HIS A 8 -5.01 -5.87 4.46
C HIS A 8 -6.12 -6.59 3.69
N ARG A 9 -7.26 -6.73 4.36
CA ARG A 9 -8.47 -7.20 3.70
C ARG A 9 -9.23 -6.02 3.12
N VAL A 10 -9.87 -6.25 1.96
CA VAL A 10 -10.71 -5.25 1.32
C VAL A 10 -12.13 -5.81 1.15
N ARG A 11 -13.11 -4.91 1.13
CA ARG A 11 -14.50 -5.30 0.97
C ARG A 11 -14.77 -5.84 -0.42
N ASP A 12 -14.18 -5.20 -1.43
CA ASP A 12 -14.33 -5.55 -2.83
C ASP A 12 -13.03 -5.16 -3.57
N TYR A 13 -12.33 -6.15 -4.09
CA TYR A 13 -11.04 -5.92 -4.74
C TYR A 13 -11.15 -4.93 -5.91
N ASP A 14 -12.16 -5.06 -6.78
CA ASP A 14 -12.24 -4.20 -7.97
C ASP A 14 -12.45 -2.75 -7.58
N ALA A 15 -13.27 -2.47 -6.57
CA ALA A 15 -13.45 -1.12 -6.05
C ALA A 15 -12.17 -0.60 -5.40
N TRP A 16 -11.48 -1.44 -4.63
CA TRP A 16 -10.19 -1.10 -4.03
C TRP A 16 -9.16 -0.75 -5.11
N ARG A 17 -9.10 -1.56 -6.16
CA ARG A 17 -8.12 -1.37 -7.25
C ARG A 17 -8.30 -0.02 -7.95
N GLN A 18 -9.53 0.42 -8.16
CA GLN A 18 -9.79 1.73 -8.76
C GLN A 18 -9.22 2.87 -7.92
N VAL A 19 -9.41 2.83 -6.61
CA VAL A 19 -8.86 3.86 -5.71
C VAL A 19 -7.33 3.76 -5.69
N TYR A 20 -6.79 2.56 -5.64
CA TYR A 20 -5.35 2.33 -5.64
C TYR A 20 -4.71 2.91 -6.91
N ASP A 21 -5.27 2.62 -8.08
CA ASP A 21 -4.74 3.12 -9.35
C ASP A 21 -4.82 4.64 -9.41
N GLY A 22 -5.87 5.24 -8.87
CA GLY A 22 -6.03 6.69 -8.79
C GLY A 22 -5.04 7.36 -7.86
N PHE A 23 -4.37 6.61 -6.98
CA PHE A 23 -3.38 7.12 -6.04
C PHE A 23 -1.94 7.07 -6.57
N ALA A 24 -1.75 6.61 -7.80
CA ALA A 24 -0.41 6.37 -8.37
C ALA A 24 0.47 7.63 -8.39
N ASP A 25 -0.10 8.79 -8.75
CA ASP A 25 0.66 10.04 -8.80
C ASP A 25 1.13 10.46 -7.39
N VAL A 26 0.27 10.31 -6.40
CA VAL A 26 0.61 10.62 -5.00
C VAL A 26 1.74 9.71 -4.52
N GLN A 27 1.68 8.42 -4.86
CA GLN A 27 2.75 7.48 -4.54
C GLN A 27 4.10 7.97 -5.09
N ARG A 28 4.15 8.30 -6.38
CA ARG A 28 5.38 8.75 -7.02
C ARG A 28 5.91 10.04 -6.40
N GLU A 29 5.03 11.00 -6.12
CA GLU A 29 5.40 12.27 -5.50
C GLU A 29 6.00 12.09 -4.11
N HIS A 30 5.64 11.02 -3.41
CA HIS A 30 6.10 10.74 -2.06
C HIS A 30 7.16 9.65 -1.99
N GLY A 31 7.85 9.41 -3.10
CA GLY A 31 9.05 8.60 -3.10
C GLY A 31 8.87 7.11 -3.39
N VAL A 32 7.69 6.68 -3.80
CA VAL A 32 7.50 5.29 -4.23
C VAL A 32 8.15 5.13 -5.61
N ARG A 33 9.17 4.28 -5.68
CA ARG A 33 9.95 4.03 -6.91
C ARG A 33 9.41 2.88 -7.72
N ALA A 34 8.86 1.89 -7.03
CA ALA A 34 8.24 0.72 -7.66
C ALA A 34 7.16 0.20 -6.73
N GLU A 35 6.16 -0.47 -7.29
CA GLU A 35 5.08 -1.06 -6.51
C GLU A 35 4.61 -2.36 -7.16
N ALA A 36 3.98 -3.22 -6.37
CA ALA A 36 3.33 -4.41 -6.87
C ALA A 36 2.16 -4.78 -5.95
N VAL A 37 1.13 -5.37 -6.55
CA VAL A 37 -0.06 -5.81 -5.84
C VAL A 37 -0.21 -7.31 -6.03
N PHE A 38 -0.43 -8.01 -4.92
CA PHE A 38 -0.67 -9.45 -4.90
C PHE A 38 -1.98 -9.71 -4.17
N ARG A 39 -2.66 -10.77 -4.57
CA ARG A 39 -3.86 -11.26 -3.88
C ARG A 39 -3.54 -12.64 -3.34
N MET A 40 -4.00 -12.94 -2.14
CA MET A 40 -3.79 -14.28 -1.59
C MET A 40 -4.51 -15.31 -2.46
N VAL A 41 -3.86 -16.45 -2.70
CA VAL A 41 -4.41 -17.48 -3.58
C VAL A 41 -5.79 -17.97 -3.08
N ASP A 42 -5.92 -18.09 -1.76
CA ASP A 42 -7.13 -18.62 -1.15
C ASP A 42 -8.22 -17.57 -0.88
N ASP A 43 -7.88 -16.28 -1.00
CA ASP A 43 -8.80 -15.18 -0.69
C ASP A 43 -8.46 -13.95 -1.52
N PRO A 44 -9.19 -13.70 -2.62
CA PRO A 44 -8.90 -12.56 -3.51
C PRO A 44 -9.13 -11.20 -2.88
N ASN A 45 -9.79 -11.12 -1.72
CA ASN A 45 -9.97 -9.88 -0.98
C ASN A 45 -8.94 -9.71 0.16
N ASP A 46 -7.96 -10.59 0.26
CA ASP A 46 -6.81 -10.45 1.14
C ASP A 46 -5.63 -10.03 0.28
N VAL A 47 -5.23 -8.76 0.40
CA VAL A 47 -4.33 -8.10 -0.54
C VAL A 47 -2.98 -7.83 0.12
N LEU A 48 -1.91 -8.08 -0.62
CA LEU A 48 -0.55 -7.75 -0.22
C LEU A 48 0.03 -6.77 -1.24
N VAL A 49 0.47 -5.61 -0.76
CA VAL A 49 1.04 -4.56 -1.61
C VAL A 49 2.48 -4.32 -1.20
N THR A 50 3.36 -4.19 -2.18
CA THR A 50 4.74 -3.79 -1.93
C THR A 50 5.01 -2.42 -2.53
N HIS A 51 5.81 -1.61 -1.82
CA HIS A 51 6.29 -0.31 -2.31
C HIS A 51 7.79 -0.23 -2.03
N ASP A 52 8.55 0.24 -3.01
CA ASP A 52 9.98 0.45 -2.86
C ASP A 52 10.27 1.93 -2.68
N PHE A 53 11.12 2.24 -1.68
CA PHE A 53 11.57 3.59 -1.36
C PHE A 53 13.09 3.62 -1.33
N ASP A 54 13.68 4.80 -1.49
CA ASP A 54 15.13 4.96 -1.37
C ASP A 54 15.62 4.70 0.05
N ASP A 55 14.83 5.11 1.06
CA ASP A 55 15.20 4.99 2.47
C ASP A 55 13.98 4.78 3.37
N ALA A 56 14.25 4.42 4.63
CA ALA A 56 13.21 4.17 5.62
C ALA A 56 12.43 5.43 5.99
N GLY A 57 13.08 6.59 5.99
CA GLY A 57 12.41 7.85 6.32
C GLY A 57 11.30 8.19 5.34
N SER A 58 11.54 7.99 4.04
CA SER A 58 10.53 8.19 3.01
C SER A 58 9.35 7.24 3.19
N ALA A 59 9.62 5.98 3.50
CA ALA A 59 8.58 4.99 3.74
C ALA A 59 7.72 5.35 4.96
N GLN A 60 8.36 5.75 6.06
CA GLN A 60 7.66 6.14 7.29
C GLN A 60 6.78 7.36 7.07
N ALA A 61 7.28 8.35 6.33
CA ALA A 61 6.52 9.55 6.00
C ALA A 61 5.29 9.21 5.15
N PHE A 62 5.45 8.35 4.17
CA PHE A 62 4.35 7.93 3.31
C PHE A 62 3.23 7.25 4.13
N PHE A 63 3.58 6.31 5.01
CA PHE A 63 2.59 5.61 5.82
C PHE A 63 1.99 6.47 6.94
N GLY A 64 2.58 7.62 7.25
CA GLY A 64 2.04 8.59 8.20
C GLY A 64 1.10 9.62 7.58
N MET A 65 0.92 9.63 6.25
CA MET A 65 0.12 10.65 5.59
C MET A 65 -1.38 10.46 5.83
N ALA A 66 -2.07 11.56 6.12
CA ALA A 66 -3.53 11.55 6.25
C ALA A 66 -4.20 11.17 4.93
N GLU A 67 -3.65 11.62 3.79
CA GLU A 67 -4.18 11.29 2.46
C GLU A 67 -4.20 9.79 2.21
N LEU A 68 -3.18 9.06 2.68
CA LEU A 68 -3.13 7.61 2.53
C LEU A 68 -4.23 6.94 3.36
N LYS A 69 -4.42 7.39 4.59
CA LYS A 69 -5.50 6.87 5.46
C LYS A 69 -6.86 7.09 4.84
N ASP A 70 -7.10 8.30 4.32
CA ASP A 70 -8.35 8.62 3.65
C ASP A 70 -8.57 7.75 2.42
N ALA A 71 -7.53 7.53 1.62
CA ALA A 71 -7.61 6.67 0.44
C ALA A 71 -7.94 5.23 0.83
N MET A 72 -7.33 4.70 1.89
CA MET A 72 -7.62 3.36 2.37
C MET A 72 -9.08 3.21 2.81
N MET A 73 -9.62 4.21 3.51
CA MET A 73 -11.02 4.21 3.92
C MET A 73 -11.95 4.22 2.71
N ARG A 74 -11.70 5.07 1.74
CA ARG A 74 -12.49 5.14 0.50
C ARG A 74 -12.41 3.87 -0.31
N ALA A 75 -11.26 3.21 -0.25
CA ALA A 75 -11.01 1.96 -0.98
C ALA A 75 -11.68 0.74 -0.35
N GLY A 76 -12.24 0.88 0.85
CA GLY A 76 -12.92 -0.23 1.54
C GLY A 76 -11.98 -1.18 2.26
N VAL A 77 -10.84 -0.69 2.73
CA VAL A 77 -9.93 -1.47 3.57
C VAL A 77 -10.62 -1.77 4.90
N GLU A 78 -10.65 -3.04 5.28
CA GLU A 78 -11.31 -3.53 6.49
C GLU A 78 -10.27 -3.76 7.59
N GLY A 79 -10.50 -3.19 8.76
CA GLY A 79 -9.59 -3.30 9.89
C GLY A 79 -8.30 -2.50 9.67
N GLU A 80 -7.29 -2.75 10.51
CA GLU A 80 -6.01 -2.10 10.38
C GLU A 80 -5.07 -2.91 9.49
N PRO A 81 -4.41 -2.27 8.51
CA PRO A 81 -3.41 -2.96 7.71
C PRO A 81 -2.20 -3.32 8.56
N THR A 82 -1.57 -4.46 8.24
CA THR A 82 -0.29 -4.81 8.81
C THR A 82 0.80 -4.31 7.86
N VAL A 83 1.77 -3.57 8.40
CA VAL A 83 2.85 -2.96 7.61
C VAL A 83 4.20 -3.44 8.13
N TRP A 84 5.03 -3.95 7.24
CA TRP A 84 6.42 -4.28 7.53
C TRP A 84 7.33 -3.43 6.64
N LEU A 85 8.42 -2.94 7.20
CA LEU A 85 9.48 -2.30 6.43
C LEU A 85 10.72 -3.17 6.52
N ALA A 86 11.29 -3.49 5.36
CA ALA A 86 12.49 -4.31 5.28
C ALA A 86 13.51 -3.64 4.35
N GLU A 87 14.76 -3.70 4.74
CA GLU A 87 15.84 -3.17 3.93
C GLU A 87 16.46 -4.31 3.11
N ARG A 88 16.72 -4.03 1.84
CA ARG A 88 17.38 -5.01 0.99
C ARG A 88 18.81 -5.21 1.45
N SER A 89 19.18 -6.47 1.70
CA SER A 89 20.54 -6.81 2.12
C SER A 89 21.48 -7.01 0.92
#